data_650df5d0d31f64694f3d57b8a0f0f7a9
#
_entry.id   650df5d0d31f64694f3d57b8a0f0f7a9
#
_cell.length_a   1.000
_cell.length_b   1.000
_cell.length_c   1.000
_cell.angle_alpha   90.00
_cell.angle_beta   90.00
_cell.angle_gamma   90.00
#
_symmetry.space_group_name_H-M   'P 1'
#
loop_
_entity.id
_entity.type
_entity.pdbx_description
1 polymer ?
#
loop_
_entity_poly.entity_id
_entity_poly.type
_entity_poly.pdbx_seq_one_letter_code
_entity_poly.pdbx_strand_id
1 'polypeptide(L)'
;MDNIHLHIIGSKSFPVLLNELDLNYTITSDRNLNHNREDLLIRIIFVEKLQLIQIKKYFSENTPTIFLLNNKDYLLKNKLSLLEFHVSLFTPIEILSLREILNILVTKYNFFKKSKIIINGYEIDSNQRIIIKNGIKTKLTEKELDLILTLNQKNGLEKSFLINNVWKRSSNLESHAFETHLHRLRKKINKFFKDKEFIVEKNSLYYLSK
;
A
#
# COMPACT_ATOMS: atom_id res chain seq x y z
N MET A 1 -3.51 -16.73 6.03
CA MET A 1 -4.38 -15.54 5.99
C MET A 1 -3.86 -14.62 7.07
N ASP A 2 -3.59 -13.33 6.74
CA ASP A 2 -3.17 -12.36 7.76
C ASP A 2 -4.32 -12.24 8.78
N ASN A 3 -4.02 -12.30 10.07
CA ASN A 3 -5.01 -12.09 11.10
C ASN A 3 -5.50 -10.64 11.02
N ILE A 4 -6.83 -10.45 11.08
CA ILE A 4 -7.42 -9.11 11.05
C ILE A 4 -7.70 -8.69 12.47
N HIS A 5 -7.18 -7.53 12.83
CA HIS A 5 -7.33 -6.94 14.14
C HIS A 5 -8.19 -5.68 14.07
N LEU A 6 -9.35 -5.70 14.74
CA LEU A 6 -10.22 -4.53 14.86
C LEU A 6 -9.93 -3.80 16.16
N HIS A 7 -9.50 -2.56 16.07
CA HIS A 7 -9.29 -1.68 17.22
C HIS A 7 -10.41 -0.64 17.30
N ILE A 8 -11.22 -0.73 18.36
CA ILE A 8 -12.42 0.10 18.56
C ILE A 8 -12.11 1.20 19.56
N ILE A 9 -12.39 2.43 19.16
CA ILE A 9 -12.09 3.65 19.91
C ILE A 9 -13.39 4.42 20.14
N GLY A 10 -13.63 4.83 21.40
CA GLY A 10 -14.77 5.66 21.79
C GLY A 10 -16.06 4.89 22.09
N SER A 11 -16.05 3.55 22.13
CA SER A 11 -17.19 2.74 22.57
C SER A 11 -16.76 1.56 23.41
N LYS A 12 -17.43 1.36 24.56
CA LYS A 12 -17.20 0.20 25.43
C LYS A 12 -18.14 -0.98 25.12
N SER A 13 -19.33 -0.70 24.61
CA SER A 13 -20.34 -1.72 24.30
C SER A 13 -20.17 -2.34 22.92
N PHE A 14 -19.63 -1.60 21.95
CA PHE A 14 -19.52 -2.07 20.58
C PHE A 14 -18.56 -3.27 20.41
N PRO A 15 -17.42 -3.36 21.11
CA PRO A 15 -16.59 -4.56 21.08
C PRO A 15 -17.35 -5.82 21.55
N VAL A 16 -18.19 -5.70 22.57
CA VAL A 16 -18.98 -6.81 23.08
C VAL A 16 -19.96 -7.31 22.03
N LEU A 17 -20.70 -6.39 21.40
CA LEU A 17 -21.63 -6.72 20.32
C LEU A 17 -20.94 -7.38 19.12
N LEU A 18 -19.76 -6.91 18.72
CA LEU A 18 -19.01 -7.51 17.61
C LEU A 18 -18.49 -8.91 17.94
N ASN A 19 -18.11 -9.19 19.19
CA ASN A 19 -17.68 -10.51 19.61
C ASN A 19 -18.82 -11.55 19.54
N GLU A 20 -20.08 -11.13 19.71
CA GLU A 20 -21.27 -12.00 19.58
C GLU A 20 -21.56 -12.42 18.13
N LEU A 21 -20.95 -11.74 17.15
CA LEU A 21 -21.24 -11.94 15.72
C LEU A 21 -20.33 -12.97 15.04
N ASP A 22 -19.48 -13.66 15.79
CA ASP A 22 -18.55 -14.67 15.28
C ASP A 22 -17.80 -14.21 14.03
N LEU A 23 -17.36 -12.95 14.05
CA LEU A 23 -16.48 -12.40 13.03
C LEU A 23 -15.09 -13.00 13.28
N ASN A 24 -14.48 -13.57 12.28
CA ASN A 24 -13.10 -14.11 12.36
C ASN A 24 -12.06 -12.98 12.51
N TYR A 25 -12.28 -12.09 13.50
CA TYR A 25 -11.45 -10.92 13.79
C TYR A 25 -11.03 -10.90 15.26
N THR A 26 -9.80 -10.49 15.53
CA THR A 26 -9.39 -10.16 16.90
C THR A 26 -9.86 -8.76 17.24
N ILE A 27 -10.64 -8.58 18.31
CA ILE A 27 -11.23 -7.29 18.67
C ILE A 27 -10.59 -6.76 19.95
N THR A 28 -10.12 -5.50 19.90
CA THR A 28 -9.56 -4.78 21.06
C THR A 28 -10.18 -3.39 21.19
N SER A 29 -10.13 -2.84 22.43
CA SER A 29 -10.63 -1.49 22.72
C SER A 29 -9.59 -0.64 23.45
N ASP A 30 -9.77 0.66 23.35
CA ASP A 30 -9.07 1.87 23.85
C ASP A 30 -7.73 1.78 24.64
N ARG A 31 -7.38 0.68 25.30
CA ARG A 31 -6.24 0.70 26.22
C ARG A 31 -5.09 -0.27 25.92
N ASN A 32 -5.28 -1.24 25.04
CA ASN A 32 -4.26 -2.25 24.75
C ASN A 32 -4.11 -2.49 23.25
N LEU A 33 -3.26 -1.70 22.61
CA LEU A 33 -2.80 -1.96 21.23
C LEU A 33 -1.65 -2.99 21.26
N ASN A 34 -1.92 -4.21 21.70
CA ASN A 34 -1.02 -5.32 21.47
C ASN A 34 -1.47 -6.04 20.20
N HIS A 35 -0.98 -5.62 19.04
CA HIS A 35 -1.14 -6.34 17.80
C HIS A 35 0.24 -6.68 17.23
N ASN A 36 0.36 -7.82 16.60
CA ASN A 36 1.56 -8.16 15.85
C ASN A 36 1.70 -7.22 14.65
N ARG A 37 2.91 -6.78 14.34
CA ARG A 37 3.18 -5.87 13.19
C ARG A 37 2.77 -6.46 11.84
N GLU A 38 2.55 -7.77 11.79
CA GLU A 38 2.14 -8.49 10.58
C GLU A 38 0.62 -8.52 10.38
N ASP A 39 -0.16 -8.31 11.46
CA ASP A 39 -1.62 -8.32 11.41
C ASP A 39 -2.16 -7.07 10.70
N LEU A 40 -3.27 -7.24 9.98
CA LEU A 40 -3.99 -6.12 9.42
C LEU A 40 -4.79 -5.40 10.50
N LEU A 41 -4.33 -4.23 10.90
CA LEU A 41 -5.04 -3.37 11.85
C LEU A 41 -6.09 -2.51 11.11
N ILE A 42 -7.36 -2.63 11.51
CA ILE A 42 -8.46 -1.74 11.11
C ILE A 42 -8.96 -1.00 12.35
N ARG A 43 -9.08 0.31 12.27
CA ARG A 43 -9.64 1.13 13.34
C ARG A 43 -11.11 1.44 13.08
N ILE A 44 -11.92 1.36 14.15
CA ILE A 44 -13.30 1.84 14.15
C ILE A 44 -13.41 2.90 15.24
N ILE A 45 -13.66 4.15 14.84
CA ILE A 45 -13.63 5.31 15.71
C ILE A 45 -15.04 5.93 15.83
N PHE A 46 -15.58 5.96 17.05
CA PHE A 46 -16.81 6.64 17.38
C PHE A 46 -16.53 8.13 17.62
N VAL A 47 -16.87 8.96 16.66
CA VAL A 47 -16.51 10.39 16.66
C VAL A 47 -17.30 11.20 17.67
N GLU A 48 -18.54 10.81 17.98
CA GLU A 48 -19.42 11.55 18.92
C GLU A 48 -18.81 11.78 20.32
N LYS A 49 -17.93 10.88 20.74
CA LYS A 49 -17.31 10.87 22.06
C LYS A 49 -15.89 11.46 22.07
N LEU A 50 -15.37 11.84 20.89
CA LEU A 50 -14.00 12.30 20.75
C LEU A 50 -13.95 13.69 20.15
N GLN A 51 -13.15 14.59 20.74
CA GLN A 51 -12.84 15.87 20.12
C GLN A 51 -11.95 15.67 18.90
N LEU A 52 -12.05 16.56 17.91
CA LEU A 52 -11.26 16.50 16.66
C LEU A 52 -9.75 16.37 16.90
N ILE A 53 -9.23 16.95 17.99
CA ILE A 53 -7.83 16.86 18.38
C ILE A 53 -7.45 15.42 18.76
N GLN A 54 -8.36 14.71 19.43
CA GLN A 54 -8.14 13.32 19.82
C GLN A 54 -8.20 12.39 18.60
N ILE A 55 -9.07 12.67 17.63
CA ILE A 55 -9.18 11.90 16.39
C ILE A 55 -7.88 12.00 15.59
N LYS A 56 -7.25 13.18 15.51
CA LYS A 56 -5.97 13.39 14.82
C LYS A 56 -4.86 12.48 15.33
N LYS A 57 -4.86 12.10 16.61
CA LYS A 57 -3.89 11.16 17.18
C LYS A 57 -3.94 9.77 16.55
N TYR A 58 -5.10 9.38 16.03
CA TYR A 58 -5.33 8.08 15.39
C TYR A 58 -5.26 8.13 13.87
N PHE A 59 -5.02 9.31 13.29
CA PHE A 59 -4.87 9.48 11.85
C PHE A 59 -3.56 8.83 11.39
N SER A 60 -3.68 7.86 10.50
CA SER A 60 -2.57 7.26 9.78
C SER A 60 -3.00 7.04 8.34
N GLU A 61 -2.23 7.55 7.40
CA GLU A 61 -2.55 7.43 5.96
C GLU A 61 -2.67 5.98 5.49
N ASN A 62 -1.93 5.08 6.13
CA ASN A 62 -1.83 3.67 5.71
C ASN A 62 -2.65 2.70 6.57
N THR A 63 -3.37 3.18 7.59
CA THR A 63 -4.19 2.30 8.43
C THR A 63 -5.66 2.45 8.06
N PRO A 64 -6.33 1.39 7.58
CA PRO A 64 -7.76 1.43 7.31
C PRO A 64 -8.54 1.89 8.54
N THR A 65 -9.39 2.89 8.36
CA THR A 65 -10.14 3.49 9.47
C THR A 65 -11.59 3.77 9.07
N ILE A 66 -12.50 3.30 9.91
CA ILE A 66 -13.93 3.58 9.80
C ILE A 66 -14.28 4.62 10.88
N PHE A 67 -14.80 5.77 10.46
CA PHE A 67 -15.35 6.78 11.35
C PHE A 67 -16.85 6.60 11.45
N LEU A 68 -17.34 6.37 12.66
CA LEU A 68 -18.78 6.31 12.97
C LEU A 68 -19.24 7.68 13.50
N LEU A 69 -20.10 8.32 12.73
CA LEU A 69 -20.57 9.69 12.93
C LEU A 69 -22.06 9.71 13.27
N ASN A 70 -22.48 10.71 14.03
CA ASN A 70 -23.89 11.04 14.15
C ASN A 70 -24.40 11.74 12.88
N ASN A 71 -25.69 11.58 12.55
CA ASN A 71 -26.32 12.21 11.37
C ASN A 71 -26.19 13.74 11.30
N LYS A 72 -25.86 14.41 12.43
CA LYS A 72 -25.64 15.86 12.49
C LYS A 72 -24.26 16.32 11.99
N ASP A 73 -23.30 15.39 11.81
CA ASP A 73 -21.90 15.72 11.53
C ASP A 73 -21.53 15.63 10.04
N TYR A 74 -22.44 16.05 9.15
CA TYR A 74 -22.26 15.91 7.69
C TYR A 74 -20.99 16.62 7.15
N LEU A 75 -20.64 17.78 7.71
CA LEU A 75 -19.43 18.51 7.32
C LEU A 75 -18.15 17.76 7.71
N LEU A 76 -18.20 17.00 8.80
CA LEU A 76 -17.08 16.21 9.28
C LEU A 76 -16.84 14.98 8.39
N LYS A 77 -17.90 14.37 7.86
CA LYS A 77 -17.83 13.23 6.93
C LYS A 77 -16.87 13.50 5.77
N ASN A 78 -17.03 14.64 5.10
CA ASN A 78 -16.22 14.99 3.93
C ASN A 78 -14.74 15.19 4.27
N LYS A 79 -14.45 15.72 5.46
CA LYS A 79 -13.06 15.94 5.91
C LYS A 79 -12.35 14.64 6.30
N LEU A 80 -13.08 13.69 6.89
CA LEU A 80 -12.51 12.43 7.37
C LEU A 80 -12.34 11.39 6.25
N SER A 81 -13.11 11.48 5.17
CA SER A 81 -13.05 10.53 4.03
C SER A 81 -12.04 10.93 2.94
N LEU A 82 -11.16 11.91 3.20
CA LEU A 82 -10.19 12.40 2.21
C LEU A 82 -9.03 11.44 1.95
N LEU A 83 -8.77 10.50 2.87
CA LEU A 83 -7.67 9.55 2.74
C LEU A 83 -8.16 8.22 2.15
N GLU A 84 -7.28 7.57 1.40
CA GLU A 84 -7.61 6.39 0.57
C GLU A 84 -8.21 5.21 1.35
N PHE A 85 -7.78 5.01 2.61
CA PHE A 85 -8.25 3.91 3.46
C PHE A 85 -9.21 4.35 4.56
N HIS A 86 -9.77 5.55 4.45
CA HIS A 86 -10.71 6.10 5.41
C HIS A 86 -12.14 6.08 4.87
N VAL A 87 -13.07 5.58 5.67
CA VAL A 87 -14.50 5.56 5.38
C VAL A 87 -15.27 6.18 6.52
N SER A 88 -16.25 7.03 6.21
CA SER A 88 -17.12 7.67 7.21
C SER A 88 -18.55 7.20 7.03
N LEU A 89 -19.14 6.67 8.09
CA LEU A 89 -20.48 6.11 8.14
C LEU A 89 -21.30 6.81 9.22
N PHE A 90 -22.60 6.93 8.97
CA PHE A 90 -23.52 7.45 9.97
C PHE A 90 -24.08 6.31 10.84
N THR A 91 -24.25 6.60 12.12
CA THR A 91 -24.97 5.73 13.06
C THR A 91 -26.45 6.09 13.09
N PRO A 92 -27.40 5.12 13.28
CA PRO A 92 -27.14 3.70 13.43
C PRO A 92 -26.69 3.02 12.12
N ILE A 93 -25.83 2.02 12.22
CA ILE A 93 -25.35 1.24 11.09
C ILE A 93 -25.87 -0.20 11.18
N GLU A 94 -26.31 -0.74 10.06
CA GLU A 94 -26.64 -2.15 9.94
C GLU A 94 -25.39 -3.01 9.96
N ILE A 95 -25.44 -4.13 10.64
CA ILE A 95 -24.29 -5.02 10.82
C ILE A 95 -23.82 -5.61 9.49
N LEU A 96 -24.72 -5.90 8.57
CA LEU A 96 -24.37 -6.41 7.23
C LEU A 96 -23.60 -5.36 6.44
N SER A 97 -24.03 -4.10 6.48
CA SER A 97 -23.32 -2.98 5.84
C SER A 97 -21.92 -2.78 6.42
N LEU A 98 -21.76 -2.90 7.74
CA LEU A 98 -20.44 -2.82 8.37
C LEU A 98 -19.52 -3.95 7.89
N ARG A 99 -20.03 -5.18 7.82
CA ARG A 99 -19.29 -6.36 7.34
C ARG A 99 -18.83 -6.19 5.89
N GLU A 100 -19.70 -5.70 5.02
CA GLU A 100 -19.34 -5.42 3.63
C GLU A 100 -18.22 -4.39 3.52
N ILE A 101 -18.30 -3.29 4.28
CA ILE A 101 -17.28 -2.24 4.30
C ILE A 101 -15.96 -2.77 4.84
N LEU A 102 -15.98 -3.59 5.90
CA LEU A 102 -14.79 -4.25 6.40
C LEU A 102 -14.13 -5.11 5.31
N ASN A 103 -14.91 -5.92 4.59
CA ASN A 103 -14.41 -6.76 3.50
C ASN A 103 -13.81 -5.92 2.37
N ILE A 104 -14.43 -4.81 1.99
CA ILE A 104 -13.92 -3.88 0.99
C ILE A 104 -12.58 -3.28 1.45
N LEU A 105 -12.48 -2.83 2.71
CA LEU A 105 -11.25 -2.26 3.26
C LEU A 105 -10.12 -3.29 3.33
N VAL A 106 -10.41 -4.51 3.76
CA VAL A 106 -9.45 -5.63 3.79
C VAL A 106 -8.92 -5.92 2.39
N THR A 107 -9.82 -6.06 1.42
CA THR A 107 -9.45 -6.34 0.02
C THR A 107 -8.59 -5.21 -0.56
N LYS A 108 -9.00 -3.97 -0.35
CA LYS A 108 -8.28 -2.78 -0.81
C LYS A 108 -6.88 -2.67 -0.17
N TYR A 109 -6.78 -2.91 1.13
CA TYR A 109 -5.51 -2.88 1.85
C TYR A 109 -4.56 -3.99 1.38
N ASN A 110 -5.06 -5.21 1.23
CA ASN A 110 -4.27 -6.33 0.74
C ASN A 110 -3.75 -6.10 -0.69
N PHE A 111 -4.58 -5.51 -1.54
CA PHE A 111 -4.18 -5.10 -2.88
C PHE A 111 -3.07 -4.04 -2.83
N PHE A 112 -3.22 -3.03 -1.97
CA PHE A 112 -2.23 -1.99 -1.74
C PHE A 112 -0.92 -2.55 -1.17
N LYS A 113 -0.99 -3.42 -0.15
CA LYS A 113 0.19 -4.06 0.46
C LYS A 113 0.96 -4.90 -0.56
N LYS A 114 0.27 -5.67 -1.39
CA LYS A 114 0.86 -6.49 -2.46
C LYS A 114 1.50 -5.65 -3.57
N SER A 115 1.06 -4.43 -3.79
CA SER A 115 1.63 -3.55 -4.80
C SER A 115 2.98 -2.95 -4.40
N LYS A 116 3.28 -2.92 -3.10
CA LYS A 116 4.51 -2.33 -2.57
C LYS A 116 5.60 -3.39 -2.45
N ILE A 117 6.68 -3.17 -3.16
CA ILE A 117 7.85 -4.05 -3.19
C ILE A 117 9.06 -3.24 -2.72
N ILE A 118 9.85 -3.79 -1.80
CA ILE A 118 11.09 -3.17 -1.35
C ILE A 118 12.26 -3.85 -2.06
N ILE A 119 13.03 -3.09 -2.80
CA ILE A 119 14.20 -3.54 -3.56
C ILE A 119 15.38 -2.64 -3.20
N ASN A 120 16.38 -3.16 -2.50
CA ASN A 120 17.65 -2.46 -2.19
C ASN A 120 17.44 -1.04 -1.60
N GLY A 121 16.49 -0.93 -0.65
CA GLY A 121 16.14 0.33 0.00
C GLY A 121 15.25 1.26 -0.81
N TYR A 122 14.79 0.84 -2.00
CA TYR A 122 13.76 1.50 -2.76
C TYR A 122 12.40 0.87 -2.48
N GLU A 123 11.37 1.67 -2.18
CA GLU A 123 9.98 1.25 -2.19
C GLU A 123 9.42 1.47 -3.60
N ILE A 124 8.86 0.43 -4.20
CA ILE A 124 8.24 0.48 -5.52
C ILE A 124 6.75 0.17 -5.37
N ASP A 125 5.91 1.12 -5.73
CA ASP A 125 4.48 0.90 -5.87
C ASP A 125 4.17 0.52 -7.32
N SER A 126 3.89 -0.76 -7.55
CA SER A 126 3.64 -1.28 -8.89
C SER A 126 2.31 -0.79 -9.48
N ASN A 127 1.30 -0.49 -8.66
CA ASN A 127 0.01 0.01 -9.11
C ASN A 127 0.10 1.48 -9.56
N GLN A 128 0.75 2.30 -8.74
CA GLN A 128 0.94 3.72 -9.05
C GLN A 128 2.12 3.95 -10.00
N ARG A 129 2.94 2.92 -10.22
CA ARG A 129 4.20 3.00 -10.98
C ARG A 129 5.12 4.11 -10.44
N ILE A 130 5.34 4.09 -9.13
CA ILE A 130 6.19 5.06 -8.42
C ILE A 130 7.33 4.31 -7.74
N ILE A 131 8.52 4.90 -7.79
CA ILE A 131 9.69 4.48 -7.02
C ILE A 131 10.05 5.56 -6.02
N ILE A 132 10.32 5.16 -4.76
CA ILE A 132 10.54 6.04 -3.61
C ILE A 132 11.81 5.62 -2.89
N LYS A 133 12.65 6.59 -2.51
CA LYS A 133 13.80 6.40 -1.60
C LYS A 133 14.03 7.69 -0.82
N ASN A 134 14.18 7.58 0.50
CA ASN A 134 14.45 8.73 1.39
C ASN A 134 13.45 9.90 1.21
N GLY A 135 12.16 9.59 1.05
CA GLY A 135 11.10 10.59 0.85
C GLY A 135 11.03 11.21 -0.56
N ILE A 136 12.02 10.97 -1.42
CA ILE A 136 12.00 11.42 -2.81
C ILE A 136 11.24 10.38 -3.64
N LYS A 137 10.35 10.83 -4.52
CA LYS A 137 9.55 9.96 -5.40
C LYS A 137 9.61 10.37 -6.85
N THR A 138 9.56 9.40 -7.76
CA THR A 138 9.40 9.63 -9.20
C THR A 138 8.56 8.56 -9.86
N LYS A 139 7.88 8.90 -10.96
CA LYS A 139 7.08 7.96 -11.74
C LYS A 139 7.95 7.08 -12.63
N LEU A 140 7.57 5.83 -12.75
CA LEU A 140 8.11 4.88 -13.72
C LEU A 140 7.16 4.73 -14.90
N THR A 141 7.70 4.51 -16.10
CA THR A 141 6.90 3.99 -17.20
C THR A 141 6.63 2.50 -16.98
N GLU A 142 5.66 1.94 -17.68
CA GLU A 142 5.37 0.50 -17.60
C GLU A 142 6.61 -0.35 -17.87
N LYS A 143 7.36 -0.04 -18.94
CA LYS A 143 8.57 -0.80 -19.30
C LYS A 143 9.73 -0.62 -18.30
N GLU A 144 9.85 0.55 -17.68
CA GLU A 144 10.82 0.75 -16.60
C GLU A 144 10.47 -0.08 -15.36
N LEU A 145 9.18 -0.14 -15.00
CA LEU A 145 8.70 -0.98 -13.92
C LEU A 145 8.91 -2.46 -14.22
N ASP A 146 8.46 -2.94 -15.39
CA ASP A 146 8.62 -4.33 -15.81
C ASP A 146 10.10 -4.75 -15.79
N LEU A 147 11.01 -3.88 -16.25
CA LEU A 147 12.45 -4.14 -16.23
C LEU A 147 12.97 -4.32 -14.80
N ILE A 148 12.60 -3.43 -13.88
CA ILE A 148 13.01 -3.53 -12.46
C ILE A 148 12.47 -4.81 -11.83
N LEU A 149 11.18 -5.10 -12.02
CA LEU A 149 10.56 -6.29 -11.45
C LEU A 149 11.15 -7.58 -12.01
N THR A 150 11.47 -7.61 -13.31
CA THR A 150 12.12 -8.77 -13.95
C THR A 150 13.52 -8.96 -13.40
N LEU A 151 14.32 -7.91 -13.25
CA LEU A 151 15.66 -7.96 -12.66
C LEU A 151 15.66 -8.40 -11.20
N ASN A 152 14.57 -8.11 -10.45
CA ASN A 152 14.44 -8.52 -9.06
C ASN A 152 14.15 -10.01 -8.88
N GLN A 153 13.68 -10.72 -9.92
CA GLN A 153 13.32 -12.14 -9.83
C GLN A 153 14.55 -13.07 -9.74
N LYS A 154 15.66 -12.69 -10.33
CA LYS A 154 16.88 -13.52 -10.39
C LYS A 154 18.14 -12.66 -10.27
N ASN A 155 19.17 -13.24 -9.72
CA ASN A 155 20.45 -12.59 -9.56
C ASN A 155 21.27 -12.71 -10.86
N GLY A 156 21.15 -11.72 -11.75
CA GLY A 156 21.77 -11.63 -13.06
C GLY A 156 20.93 -12.23 -14.18
N LEU A 157 20.62 -11.41 -15.17
CA LEU A 157 19.82 -11.80 -16.33
C LEU A 157 20.47 -11.33 -17.62
N GLU A 158 20.46 -12.19 -18.64
CA GLU A 158 20.93 -11.84 -19.97
C GLU A 158 20.01 -10.83 -20.67
N LYS A 159 20.59 -10.05 -21.57
CA LYS A 159 19.86 -9.06 -22.38
C LYS A 159 18.70 -9.71 -23.17
N SER A 160 18.95 -10.85 -23.77
CA SER A 160 17.95 -11.62 -24.53
C SER A 160 16.73 -11.99 -23.67
N PHE A 161 17.00 -12.46 -22.42
CA PHE A 161 15.93 -12.79 -21.47
C PHE A 161 15.11 -11.56 -21.07
N LEU A 162 15.79 -10.42 -20.80
CA LEU A 162 15.13 -9.17 -20.45
C LEU A 162 14.24 -8.66 -21.60
N ILE A 163 14.72 -8.69 -22.84
CA ILE A 163 13.97 -8.28 -24.02
C ILE A 163 12.70 -9.14 -24.15
N ASN A 164 12.84 -10.47 -24.10
CA ASN A 164 11.71 -11.39 -24.28
C ASN A 164 10.64 -11.22 -23.19
N ASN A 165 11.03 -11.02 -21.93
CA ASN A 165 10.08 -10.92 -20.83
C ASN A 165 9.42 -9.54 -20.70
N VAL A 166 10.17 -8.46 -20.97
CA VAL A 166 9.67 -7.10 -20.80
C VAL A 166 8.94 -6.61 -22.06
N TRP A 167 9.40 -6.97 -23.27
CA TRP A 167 8.77 -6.51 -24.52
C TRP A 167 7.92 -7.57 -25.20
N LYS A 168 8.00 -8.85 -24.76
CA LYS A 168 7.19 -9.99 -25.27
C LYS A 168 7.32 -10.25 -26.79
N ARG A 169 8.43 -9.86 -27.39
CA ARG A 169 8.71 -10.04 -28.82
C ARG A 169 10.19 -10.30 -29.06
N SER A 170 10.51 -11.01 -30.11
CA SER A 170 11.86 -11.44 -30.48
C SER A 170 12.32 -10.83 -31.78
N SER A 171 12.53 -9.51 -31.87
CA SER A 171 13.04 -8.87 -33.06
C SER A 171 14.27 -8.00 -32.78
N ASN A 172 15.16 -7.87 -33.78
CA ASN A 172 16.37 -7.03 -33.69
C ASN A 172 16.08 -5.54 -33.41
N LEU A 173 14.89 -5.06 -33.78
CA LEU A 173 14.40 -3.71 -33.50
C LEU A 173 14.29 -3.41 -32.00
N GLU A 174 14.12 -4.43 -31.17
CA GLU A 174 13.91 -4.28 -29.72
C GLU A 174 15.21 -4.17 -28.94
N SER A 175 16.35 -4.56 -29.50
CA SER A 175 17.66 -4.37 -28.88
C SER A 175 17.94 -2.87 -28.68
N HIS A 176 17.64 -2.03 -29.66
CA HIS A 176 17.78 -0.57 -29.55
C HIS A 176 16.76 0.03 -28.57
N ALA A 177 15.54 -0.50 -28.54
CA ALA A 177 14.53 -0.07 -27.57
C ALA A 177 14.97 -0.37 -26.13
N PHE A 178 15.50 -1.58 -25.88
CA PHE A 178 16.03 -1.98 -24.57
C PHE A 178 17.11 -1.00 -24.10
N GLU A 179 18.15 -0.74 -24.92
CA GLU A 179 19.23 0.17 -24.55
C GLU A 179 18.72 1.59 -24.24
N THR A 180 17.77 2.07 -25.04
CA THR A 180 17.16 3.38 -24.83
C THR A 180 16.41 3.44 -23.50
N HIS A 181 15.59 2.43 -23.19
CA HIS A 181 14.84 2.37 -21.95
C HIS A 181 15.74 2.20 -20.74
N LEU A 182 16.77 1.34 -20.83
CA LEU A 182 17.77 1.16 -19.79
C LEU A 182 18.52 2.47 -19.51
N HIS A 183 18.99 3.15 -20.55
CA HIS A 183 19.67 4.43 -20.41
C HIS A 183 18.77 5.49 -19.75
N ARG A 184 17.51 5.60 -20.18
CA ARG A 184 16.53 6.53 -19.61
C ARG A 184 16.27 6.22 -18.15
N LEU A 185 16.12 4.95 -17.78
CA LEU A 185 15.90 4.53 -16.40
C LEU A 185 17.13 4.87 -15.55
N ARG A 186 18.34 4.50 -15.95
CA ARG A 186 19.59 4.85 -15.24
C ARG A 186 19.72 6.37 -15.05
N LYS A 187 19.45 7.17 -16.10
CA LYS A 187 19.48 8.63 -16.03
C LYS A 187 18.42 9.16 -15.03
N LYS A 188 17.20 8.60 -15.03
CA LYS A 188 16.13 8.95 -14.10
C LYS A 188 16.54 8.67 -12.66
N ILE A 189 17.00 7.45 -12.36
CA ILE A 189 17.43 7.05 -11.02
C ILE A 189 18.59 7.93 -10.53
N ASN A 190 19.59 8.17 -11.36
CA ASN A 190 20.70 9.05 -11.00
C ASN A 190 20.24 10.51 -10.75
N LYS A 191 19.30 11.03 -11.56
CA LYS A 191 18.76 12.37 -11.38
C LYS A 191 18.07 12.57 -10.04
N PHE A 192 17.20 11.64 -9.66
CA PHE A 192 16.34 11.77 -8.48
C PHE A 192 17.01 11.25 -7.21
N PHE A 193 17.75 10.16 -7.29
CA PHE A 193 18.28 9.47 -6.11
C PHE A 193 19.81 9.50 -6.00
N LYS A 194 20.51 10.11 -6.97
CA LYS A 194 21.98 10.18 -7.05
C LYS A 194 22.66 8.81 -7.10
N ASP A 195 21.93 7.79 -7.53
CA ASP A 195 22.38 6.42 -7.62
C ASP A 195 22.74 6.09 -9.09
N LYS A 196 24.05 5.93 -9.37
CA LYS A 196 24.58 5.60 -10.68
C LYS A 196 24.62 4.08 -10.94
N GLU A 197 24.56 3.30 -9.87
CA GLU A 197 24.77 1.87 -9.90
C GLU A 197 23.50 1.04 -9.68
N PHE A 198 22.31 1.67 -9.69
CA PHE A 198 21.04 0.98 -9.49
C PHE A 198 20.85 -0.24 -10.40
N ILE A 199 21.27 -0.15 -11.67
CA ILE A 199 21.35 -1.28 -12.59
C ILE A 199 22.76 -1.36 -13.13
N VAL A 200 23.47 -2.42 -12.80
CA VAL A 200 24.84 -2.69 -13.26
C VAL A 200 24.86 -3.82 -14.28
N GLU A 201 25.86 -3.77 -15.17
CA GLU A 201 26.15 -4.83 -16.11
C GLU A 201 27.53 -5.41 -15.80
N LYS A 202 27.59 -6.73 -15.60
CA LYS A 202 28.85 -7.48 -15.36
C LYS A 202 28.77 -8.80 -16.11
N ASN A 203 29.82 -9.11 -16.87
CA ASN A 203 29.92 -10.35 -17.65
C ASN A 203 28.68 -10.60 -18.55
N SER A 204 28.21 -9.58 -19.24
CA SER A 204 27.01 -9.60 -20.10
C SER A 204 25.70 -9.92 -19.38
N LEU A 205 25.68 -9.86 -18.05
CA LEU A 205 24.49 -10.02 -17.22
C LEU A 205 24.13 -8.69 -16.55
N TYR A 206 22.85 -8.41 -16.46
CA TYR A 206 22.28 -7.22 -15.80
C TYR A 206 21.79 -7.57 -14.40
N TYR A 207 22.10 -6.70 -13.42
CA TYR A 207 21.79 -6.86 -12.00
C TYR A 207 21.16 -5.59 -11.45
N LEU A 208 20.29 -5.73 -10.46
CA LEU A 208 20.01 -4.63 -9.53
C LEU A 208 21.15 -4.60 -8.50
N SER A 209 21.81 -3.46 -8.32
CA SER A 209 22.85 -3.29 -7.31
C SER A 209 22.27 -3.55 -5.91
N LYS A 210 22.97 -4.32 -5.10
CA LYS A 210 22.59 -4.59 -3.70
C LYS A 210 22.92 -3.40 -2.81
#